data_dcf8fcc11d9447abb87ed4972a1ea322
#
_entry.id   dcf8fcc11d9447abb87ed4972a1ea322
#
_cell.length_a   1.000
_cell.length_b   1.000
_cell.length_c   1.000
_cell.angle_alpha   90.00
_cell.angle_beta   90.00
_cell.angle_gamma   90.00
#
_symmetry.space_group_name_H-M   'P 1'
#
loop_
_entity.id
_entity.type
_entity.pdbx_description
1 polymer ?
#
loop_
_entity_poly.entity_id
_entity_poly.type
_entity_poly.pdbx_seq_one_letter_code
_entity_poly.pdbx_strand_id
1 'polypeptide(L)'
;MKGKHKIEVRSKRIVFTIELERNITILRGDSATGKTTLVEMLSAYENYGRKSGVTIVCDKMCRVLSGALWEAQLKDIQDTIVFVDEGSTFVSSLDFARAIQRTDNYYVLVTREDLSTLPYSVNAILELKKTTSRFKRTYNKAYPIYSHWCFWPFPLSIQFHTLLFVLIAVFHKNTPNTGCPVLGVHISFCDRKPGRFFALTEGQMKNAV
;
A
#
# COMPACT_ATOMS: atom_id res chain seq x y z
N MET A 1 -12.36 9.89 12.17
CA MET A 1 -10.94 9.65 12.05
C MET A 1 -10.16 10.83 12.54
N LYS A 2 -9.24 10.63 13.46
CA LYS A 2 -8.77 11.70 14.34
C LYS A 2 -7.26 11.85 14.27
N GLY A 3 -6.75 12.37 13.16
CA GLY A 3 -5.37 12.82 13.11
C GLY A 3 -4.45 11.96 12.22
N LYS A 4 -3.29 12.52 11.96
CA LYS A 4 -2.17 11.86 11.31
C LYS A 4 -1.16 11.47 12.40
N HIS A 5 -0.72 10.23 12.39
CA HIS A 5 0.27 9.73 13.33
C HIS A 5 1.55 9.40 12.59
N LYS A 6 2.66 9.98 13.04
CA LYS A 6 3.98 9.68 12.51
C LYS A 6 4.69 8.76 13.48
N ILE A 7 5.12 7.62 12.96
CA ILE A 7 5.85 6.61 13.70
C ILE A 7 7.28 6.59 13.16
N GLU A 8 8.25 6.70 14.05
CA GLU A 8 9.64 6.50 13.70
C GLU A 8 10.26 5.46 14.61
N VAL A 9 10.70 4.33 14.04
CA VAL A 9 11.36 3.23 14.74
C VAL A 9 12.83 3.21 14.34
N ARG A 10 13.72 3.37 15.30
CA ARG A 10 15.16 3.54 15.08
C ARG A 10 15.97 2.48 15.81
N SER A 11 17.01 1.96 15.17
CA SER A 11 18.10 1.24 15.77
C SER A 11 19.44 1.83 15.33
N LYS A 12 20.55 1.21 15.76
CA LYS A 12 21.89 1.63 15.30
C LYS A 12 22.06 1.54 13.78
N ARG A 13 21.38 0.60 13.12
CA ARG A 13 21.58 0.27 11.69
C ARG A 13 20.44 0.67 10.78
N ILE A 14 19.21 0.77 11.29
CA ILE A 14 18.03 0.98 10.46
C ILE A 14 17.07 1.97 11.11
N VAL A 15 16.42 2.75 10.26
CA VAL A 15 15.37 3.70 10.65
C VAL A 15 14.17 3.45 9.76
N PHE A 16 13.00 3.31 10.36
CA PHE A 16 11.71 3.23 9.68
C PHE A 16 10.90 4.46 9.96
N THR A 17 10.25 5.00 8.93
CA THR A 17 9.31 6.13 9.06
C THR A 17 8.00 5.75 8.39
N ILE A 18 6.91 5.81 9.15
CA ILE A 18 5.56 5.47 8.69
C ILE A 18 4.62 6.61 9.09
N GLU A 19 3.77 7.04 8.18
CA GLU A 19 2.74 8.04 8.44
C GLU A 19 1.36 7.40 8.27
N LEU A 20 0.57 7.38 9.33
CA LEU A 20 -0.78 6.82 9.34
C LEU A 20 -1.81 7.93 9.22
N GLU A 21 -2.76 7.76 8.31
CA GLU A 21 -3.89 8.67 8.11
C GLU A 21 -5.25 7.97 8.36
N ARG A 22 -5.23 6.66 8.52
CA ARG A 22 -6.43 5.83 8.67
C ARG A 22 -6.27 4.81 9.80
N ASN A 23 -7.40 4.36 10.34
CA ASN A 23 -7.42 3.37 11.41
C ASN A 23 -6.83 2.02 10.99
N ILE A 24 -7.07 1.61 9.75
CA ILE A 24 -6.53 0.37 9.18
C ILE A 24 -5.61 0.77 8.05
N THR A 25 -4.35 0.40 8.16
CA THR A 25 -3.30 0.64 7.17
C THR A 25 -2.67 -0.69 6.80
N ILE A 26 -2.59 -0.96 5.51
CA ILE A 26 -1.91 -2.14 4.97
C ILE A 26 -0.49 -1.74 4.63
N LEU A 27 0.50 -2.44 5.18
CA LEU A 27 1.90 -2.22 4.87
C LEU A 27 2.41 -3.33 3.95
N ARG A 28 2.59 -2.98 2.68
CA ARG A 28 3.16 -3.85 1.63
C ARG A 28 4.63 -3.51 1.39
N GLY A 29 5.26 -4.25 0.55
CA GLY A 29 6.63 -4.03 0.06
C GLY A 29 7.27 -5.34 -0.36
N ASP A 30 8.29 -5.23 -1.19
CA ASP A 30 9.05 -6.37 -1.70
C ASP A 30 9.74 -7.15 -0.57
N SER A 31 10.22 -8.35 -0.90
CA SER A 31 11.10 -9.10 -0.02
C SER A 31 12.33 -8.25 0.32
N ALA A 32 12.83 -8.41 1.52
CA ALA A 32 13.99 -7.67 2.03
C ALA A 32 13.83 -6.14 2.23
N THR A 33 12.60 -5.61 2.19
CA THR A 33 12.37 -4.19 2.57
C THR A 33 12.39 -3.96 4.09
N GLY A 34 12.47 -5.03 4.88
CA GLY A 34 12.59 -4.96 6.34
C GLY A 34 11.26 -4.94 7.10
N LYS A 35 10.16 -5.39 6.49
CA LYS A 35 8.85 -5.46 7.18
C LYS A 35 8.90 -6.30 8.46
N THR A 36 9.42 -7.52 8.36
CA THR A 36 9.60 -8.41 9.53
C THR A 36 10.55 -7.79 10.55
N THR A 37 11.65 -7.19 10.09
CA THR A 37 12.59 -6.49 10.97
C THR A 37 11.92 -5.33 11.73
N LEU A 38 11.01 -4.61 11.10
CA LEU A 38 10.22 -3.57 11.77
C LEU A 38 9.40 -4.15 12.93
N VAL A 39 8.65 -5.24 12.66
CA VAL A 39 7.82 -5.91 13.68
C VAL A 39 8.69 -6.50 14.81
N GLU A 40 9.80 -7.14 14.47
CA GLU A 40 10.78 -7.64 15.45
C GLU A 40 11.34 -6.53 16.34
N MET A 41 11.67 -5.37 15.77
CA MET A 41 12.14 -4.21 16.54
C MET A 41 11.08 -3.70 17.51
N LEU A 42 9.80 -3.63 17.06
CA LEU A 42 8.69 -3.23 17.91
C LEU A 42 8.48 -4.21 19.06
N SER A 43 8.48 -5.51 18.75
CA SER A 43 8.37 -6.57 19.75
C SER A 43 9.55 -6.56 20.76
N ALA A 44 10.77 -6.35 20.27
CA ALA A 44 11.93 -6.20 21.14
C ALA A 44 11.81 -4.98 22.07
N TYR A 45 11.30 -3.86 21.57
CA TYR A 45 11.07 -2.69 22.39
C TYR A 45 9.95 -2.92 23.42
N GLU A 46 8.87 -3.60 23.06
CA GLU A 46 7.77 -3.96 23.97
C GLU A 46 8.29 -4.83 25.15
N ASN A 47 9.16 -5.80 24.86
CA ASN A 47 9.68 -6.73 25.87
C ASN A 47 10.81 -6.16 26.71
N TYR A 48 11.71 -5.36 26.13
CA TYR A 48 12.97 -4.94 26.79
C TYR A 48 13.10 -3.42 26.94
N GLY A 49 12.15 -2.65 26.42
CA GLY A 49 12.18 -1.20 26.43
C GLY A 49 13.46 -0.65 25.80
N ARG A 50 14.06 0.35 26.44
CA ARG A 50 15.31 0.98 25.96
C ARG A 50 16.52 0.03 25.93
N LYS A 51 16.50 -1.07 26.68
CA LYS A 51 17.57 -2.09 26.67
C LYS A 51 17.63 -2.86 25.36
N SER A 52 16.56 -2.88 24.57
CA SER A 52 16.54 -3.48 23.22
C SER A 52 17.47 -2.78 22.22
N GLY A 53 17.92 -1.56 22.52
CA GLY A 53 18.66 -0.72 21.57
C GLY A 53 17.78 -0.13 20.46
N VAL A 54 16.46 -0.25 20.60
CA VAL A 54 15.45 0.36 19.73
C VAL A 54 14.89 1.59 20.40
N THR A 55 14.59 2.62 19.60
CA THR A 55 13.88 3.83 20.04
C THR A 55 12.66 4.01 19.14
N ILE A 56 11.50 4.23 19.76
CA ILE A 56 10.25 4.53 19.08
C ILE A 56 9.89 5.98 19.39
N VAL A 57 9.64 6.75 18.33
CA VAL A 57 9.12 8.13 18.43
C VAL A 57 7.75 8.14 17.80
N CYS A 58 6.73 8.27 18.61
CA CYS A 58 5.33 8.33 18.23
C CYS A 58 4.54 9.06 19.32
N ASP A 59 3.42 9.65 18.95
CA ASP A 59 2.45 10.27 19.87
C ASP A 59 1.54 9.24 20.58
N LYS A 60 1.48 8.03 20.05
CA LYS A 60 0.73 6.89 20.60
C LYS A 60 1.65 5.73 20.95
N MET A 61 1.19 4.88 21.85
CA MET A 61 1.86 3.63 22.15
C MET A 61 1.84 2.71 20.92
N CYS A 62 2.93 1.98 20.69
CA CYS A 62 3.02 0.97 19.63
C CYS A 62 3.13 -0.40 20.28
N ARG A 63 2.30 -1.35 19.85
CA ARG A 63 2.30 -2.74 20.32
C ARG A 63 2.25 -3.72 19.16
N VAL A 64 2.71 -4.94 19.40
CA VAL A 64 2.62 -6.03 18.42
C VAL A 64 1.56 -7.02 18.87
N LEU A 65 0.61 -7.31 17.99
CA LEU A 65 -0.42 -8.32 18.21
C LEU A 65 -0.03 -9.59 17.46
N SER A 66 0.10 -10.70 18.18
CA SER A 66 0.52 -11.96 17.59
C SER A 66 0.01 -13.17 18.35
N GLY A 67 0.03 -14.34 17.68
CA GLY A 67 -0.30 -15.63 18.27
C GLY A 67 -1.79 -15.91 18.42
N ALA A 68 -2.11 -17.07 18.97
CA ALA A 68 -3.48 -17.58 19.09
C ALA A 68 -4.35 -16.83 20.12
N LEU A 69 -3.71 -16.13 21.07
CA LEU A 69 -4.42 -15.38 22.12
C LEU A 69 -4.66 -13.90 21.75
N TRP A 70 -4.67 -13.58 20.48
CA TRP A 70 -4.82 -12.22 19.99
C TRP A 70 -6.09 -11.51 20.50
N GLU A 71 -7.20 -12.24 20.67
CA GLU A 71 -8.46 -11.67 21.20
C GLU A 71 -8.32 -11.19 22.63
N ALA A 72 -7.65 -11.98 23.48
CA ALA A 72 -7.39 -11.61 24.86
C ALA A 72 -6.47 -10.40 24.94
N GLN A 73 -5.41 -10.38 24.13
CA GLN A 73 -4.48 -9.25 24.06
C GLN A 73 -5.18 -7.97 23.60
N LEU A 74 -6.08 -8.08 22.61
CA LEU A 74 -6.78 -6.92 22.03
C LEU A 74 -7.73 -6.25 23.03
N LYS A 75 -8.30 -6.99 23.98
CA LYS A 75 -9.19 -6.43 25.01
C LYS A 75 -8.50 -5.40 25.92
N ASP A 76 -7.20 -5.58 26.12
CA ASP A 76 -6.39 -4.73 27.00
C ASP A 76 -5.71 -3.57 26.24
N ILE A 77 -5.92 -3.48 24.92
CA ILE A 77 -5.29 -2.49 24.05
C ILE A 77 -6.30 -1.41 23.67
N GLN A 78 -6.04 -0.16 24.09
CA GLN A 78 -6.87 1.00 23.77
C GLN A 78 -6.01 2.15 23.32
N ASP A 79 -6.51 2.96 22.39
CA ASP A 79 -5.87 4.18 21.84
C ASP A 79 -4.40 3.97 21.41
N THR A 80 -4.11 2.83 20.82
CA THR A 80 -2.76 2.32 20.54
C THR A 80 -2.60 2.03 19.05
N ILE A 81 -1.38 2.07 18.54
CA ILE A 81 -1.03 1.62 17.21
C ILE A 81 -0.58 0.16 17.31
N VAL A 82 -1.38 -0.72 16.72
CA VAL A 82 -1.22 -2.16 16.77
C VAL A 82 -0.61 -2.66 15.47
N PHE A 83 0.54 -3.28 15.54
CA PHE A 83 1.20 -3.93 14.41
C PHE A 83 0.89 -5.41 14.40
N VAL A 84 0.59 -5.94 13.20
CA VAL A 84 0.34 -7.37 12.98
C VAL A 84 1.21 -7.85 11.85
N ASP A 85 1.99 -8.91 12.08
CA ASP A 85 2.92 -9.46 11.10
C ASP A 85 2.24 -10.39 10.08
N GLU A 86 2.89 -10.55 8.92
CA GLU A 86 2.44 -11.35 7.77
C GLU A 86 2.10 -12.81 8.13
N GLY A 87 2.77 -13.39 9.13
CA GLY A 87 2.52 -14.75 9.62
C GLY A 87 1.25 -14.94 10.45
N SER A 88 0.47 -13.90 10.69
CA SER A 88 -0.70 -13.95 11.57
C SER A 88 -1.95 -14.41 10.83
N THR A 89 -2.31 -15.69 10.93
CA THR A 89 -3.43 -16.29 10.21
C THR A 89 -4.81 -15.73 10.56
N PHE A 90 -4.95 -15.14 11.76
CA PHE A 90 -6.21 -14.56 12.22
C PHE A 90 -6.61 -13.28 11.47
N VAL A 91 -5.69 -12.61 10.78
CA VAL A 91 -5.92 -11.32 10.09
C VAL A 91 -7.00 -11.43 9.01
N SER A 92 -7.12 -12.57 8.34
CA SER A 92 -8.14 -12.82 7.31
C SER A 92 -9.48 -13.28 7.88
N SER A 93 -9.59 -13.49 9.21
CA SER A 93 -10.81 -13.98 9.84
C SER A 93 -11.87 -12.88 10.00
N LEU A 94 -13.16 -13.29 9.94
CA LEU A 94 -14.28 -12.39 10.20
C LEU A 94 -14.30 -11.90 11.66
N ASP A 95 -13.82 -12.71 12.58
CA ASP A 95 -13.80 -12.37 14.01
C ASP A 95 -12.80 -11.25 14.28
N PHE A 96 -11.63 -11.29 13.65
CA PHE A 96 -10.67 -10.18 13.71
C PHE A 96 -11.28 -8.93 13.08
N ALA A 97 -11.91 -9.04 11.91
CA ALA A 97 -12.55 -7.91 11.24
C ALA A 97 -13.64 -7.23 12.11
N ARG A 98 -14.42 -8.02 12.84
CA ARG A 98 -15.43 -7.52 13.78
C ARG A 98 -14.81 -6.90 15.03
N ALA A 99 -13.73 -7.51 15.54
CA ALA A 99 -13.07 -7.07 16.75
C ALA A 99 -12.42 -5.68 16.55
N ILE A 100 -11.68 -5.47 15.47
CA ILE A 100 -10.99 -4.19 15.22
C ILE A 100 -11.94 -3.03 14.94
N GLN A 101 -13.14 -3.28 14.40
CA GLN A 101 -14.15 -2.24 14.18
C GLN A 101 -14.76 -1.69 15.48
N ARG A 102 -14.63 -2.42 16.58
CA ARG A 102 -15.17 -2.05 17.90
C ARG A 102 -14.17 -1.30 18.78
N THR A 103 -12.98 -1.08 18.29
CA THR A 103 -11.89 -0.43 19.03
C THR A 103 -11.50 0.92 18.43
N ASP A 104 -10.93 1.79 19.24
CA ASP A 104 -10.37 3.08 18.82
C ASP A 104 -8.89 3.01 18.47
N ASN A 105 -8.37 1.79 18.24
CA ASN A 105 -6.98 1.55 17.89
C ASN A 105 -6.71 1.83 16.41
N TYR A 106 -5.43 2.01 16.10
CA TYR A 106 -4.90 2.05 14.74
C TYR A 106 -4.20 0.73 14.44
N TYR A 107 -4.42 0.18 13.26
CA TYR A 107 -3.86 -1.12 12.86
C TYR A 107 -2.93 -0.96 11.66
N VAL A 108 -1.73 -1.48 11.78
CA VAL A 108 -0.75 -1.60 10.70
C VAL A 108 -0.59 -3.08 10.40
N LEU A 109 -1.24 -3.53 9.33
CA LEU A 109 -1.27 -4.94 8.93
C LEU A 109 -0.18 -5.17 7.88
N VAL A 110 0.84 -5.92 8.23
CA VAL A 110 1.91 -6.32 7.32
C VAL A 110 1.45 -7.55 6.55
N THR A 111 1.13 -7.40 5.27
CA THR A 111 0.64 -8.52 4.46
C THR A 111 0.89 -8.28 2.98
N ARG A 112 0.97 -9.37 2.21
CA ARG A 112 0.96 -9.36 0.74
C ARG A 112 -0.40 -9.73 0.18
N GLU A 113 -1.26 -10.33 0.99
CA GLU A 113 -2.58 -10.78 0.61
C GLU A 113 -3.58 -9.64 0.60
N ASP A 114 -4.63 -9.80 -0.19
CA ASP A 114 -5.78 -8.91 -0.17
C ASP A 114 -6.74 -9.31 0.94
N LEU A 115 -6.97 -8.40 1.87
CA LEU A 115 -7.82 -8.61 3.02
C LEU A 115 -9.24 -8.13 2.71
N SER A 116 -9.98 -8.91 1.92
CA SER A 116 -11.36 -8.56 1.50
C SER A 116 -12.36 -8.47 2.66
N THR A 117 -12.05 -9.07 3.80
CA THR A 117 -12.89 -9.02 5.01
C THR A 117 -12.80 -7.70 5.76
N LEU A 118 -11.77 -6.89 5.49
CA LEU A 118 -11.49 -5.65 6.22
C LEU A 118 -11.91 -4.41 5.42
N PRO A 119 -12.58 -3.43 6.05
CA PRO A 119 -12.98 -2.19 5.41
C PRO A 119 -11.83 -1.17 5.39
N TYR A 120 -10.78 -1.41 4.64
CA TYR A 120 -9.70 -0.44 4.47
C TYR A 120 -9.82 0.34 3.17
N SER A 121 -9.31 1.56 3.18
CA SER A 121 -9.26 2.41 1.98
C SER A 121 -8.04 2.07 1.14
N VAL A 122 -8.17 2.16 -0.18
CA VAL A 122 -7.06 2.04 -1.13
C VAL A 122 -5.92 3.03 -0.80
N ASN A 123 -6.26 4.23 -0.33
CA ASN A 123 -5.28 5.23 0.11
C ASN A 123 -4.54 4.86 1.41
N ALA A 124 -5.01 3.83 2.11
CA ALA A 124 -4.36 3.30 3.31
C ALA A 124 -3.41 2.14 3.01
N ILE A 125 -3.14 1.84 1.75
CA ILE A 125 -2.15 0.86 1.36
C ILE A 125 -0.82 1.58 1.16
N LEU A 126 0.12 1.30 2.05
CA LEU A 126 1.47 1.85 2.02
C LEU A 126 2.47 0.80 1.52
N GLU A 127 3.47 1.25 0.81
CA GLU A 127 4.61 0.44 0.39
C GLU A 127 5.88 0.88 1.13
N LEU A 128 6.52 -0.07 1.81
CA LEU A 128 7.78 0.18 2.48
C LEU A 128 8.93 0.13 1.48
N LYS A 129 9.64 1.24 1.32
CA LYS A 129 10.78 1.38 0.41
C LYS A 129 12.04 1.81 1.16
N LYS A 130 13.17 1.27 0.75
CA LYS A 130 14.47 1.75 1.16
C LYS A 130 14.76 3.07 0.44
N THR A 131 14.93 4.14 1.20
CA THR A 131 15.15 5.48 0.64
C THR A 131 16.62 5.79 0.45
N THR A 132 17.42 5.65 1.49
CA THR A 132 18.83 6.00 1.48
C THR A 132 19.62 5.09 2.41
N SER A 133 20.95 5.07 2.20
CA SER A 133 21.89 4.46 3.14
C SER A 133 22.98 5.48 3.42
N ARG A 134 23.03 6.02 4.63
CA ARG A 134 24.04 7.01 5.06
C ARG A 134 24.69 6.56 6.36
N PHE A 135 26.01 6.73 6.48
CA PHE A 135 26.75 6.44 7.71
C PHE A 135 26.45 5.04 8.29
N LYS A 136 26.45 4.01 7.45
CA LYS A 136 26.13 2.62 7.83
C LYS A 136 24.68 2.42 8.36
N ARG A 137 23.78 3.39 8.15
CA ARG A 137 22.36 3.28 8.47
C ARG A 137 21.52 3.18 7.21
N THR A 138 20.52 2.33 7.24
CA THR A 138 19.48 2.21 6.20
C THR A 138 18.24 2.96 6.64
N TYR A 139 17.69 3.77 5.75
CA TYR A 139 16.45 4.50 5.99
C TYR A 139 15.36 3.91 5.10
N ASN A 140 14.28 3.49 5.73
CA ASN A 140 13.11 2.95 5.06
C ASN A 140 11.92 3.84 5.36
N LYS A 141 11.17 4.21 4.33
CA LYS A 141 9.95 5.01 4.48
C LYS A 141 8.78 4.31 3.80
N ALA A 142 7.62 4.38 4.43
CA ALA A 142 6.36 3.91 3.85
C ALA A 142 5.73 5.03 3.02
N TYR A 143 5.31 4.69 1.78
CA TYR A 143 4.67 5.61 0.84
C TYR A 143 3.32 5.04 0.41
N PRO A 144 2.29 5.88 0.21
CA PRO A 144 1.04 5.43 -0.38
C PRO A 144 1.27 4.86 -1.79
N ILE A 145 0.74 3.67 -2.07
CA ILE A 145 0.92 3.04 -3.38
C ILE A 145 0.19 3.83 -4.48
N TYR A 146 -0.94 4.43 -4.14
CA TYR A 146 -1.83 5.07 -5.11
C TYR A 146 -1.74 6.61 -5.15
N SER A 147 -0.79 7.22 -4.46
CA SER A 147 -0.66 8.69 -4.43
C SER A 147 -0.18 9.32 -5.74
N HIS A 148 0.28 8.53 -6.69
CA HIS A 148 0.87 9.04 -7.93
C HIS A 148 -0.02 8.99 -9.18
N TRP A 149 -1.28 8.55 -9.08
CA TRP A 149 -2.12 8.39 -10.29
C TRP A 149 -3.08 9.53 -10.57
N CYS A 150 -3.14 10.58 -9.76
CA CYS A 150 -4.20 11.57 -9.89
C CYS A 150 -3.82 12.95 -10.42
N PHE A 151 -2.57 13.25 -10.72
CA PHE A 151 -2.22 14.55 -11.30
C PHE A 151 -1.03 14.46 -12.25
N TRP A 152 -1.25 13.87 -13.41
CA TRP A 152 -0.53 14.34 -14.58
C TRP A 152 -1.39 15.45 -15.17
N PRO A 153 -0.88 16.68 -15.28
CA PRO A 153 -1.58 17.73 -16.00
C PRO A 153 -1.47 17.43 -17.49
N PHE A 154 -2.31 16.54 -17.99
CA PHE A 154 -2.56 16.54 -19.42
C PHE A 154 -3.21 17.88 -19.75
N PRO A 155 -2.70 18.64 -20.73
CA PRO A 155 -3.38 19.82 -21.18
C PRO A 155 -4.82 19.41 -21.57
N LEU A 156 -5.79 20.24 -21.20
CA LEU A 156 -7.23 19.99 -21.39
C LEU A 156 -7.61 19.50 -22.82
N SER A 157 -6.81 19.86 -23.82
CA SER A 157 -6.93 19.39 -25.20
C SER A 157 -6.78 17.88 -25.37
N ILE A 158 -5.93 17.20 -24.56
CA ILE A 158 -5.71 15.75 -24.66
C ILE A 158 -6.81 14.98 -23.91
N GLN A 159 -7.36 15.54 -22.82
CA GLN A 159 -8.49 14.93 -22.11
C GLN A 159 -9.75 14.85 -22.98
N PHE A 160 -10.03 15.86 -23.79
CA PHE A 160 -11.17 15.85 -24.72
C PHE A 160 -11.01 14.80 -25.82
N HIS A 161 -9.80 14.62 -26.35
CA HIS A 161 -9.56 13.59 -27.37
C HIS A 161 -9.68 12.17 -26.82
N THR A 162 -9.20 11.92 -25.60
CA THR A 162 -9.27 10.57 -25.00
C THR A 162 -10.71 10.22 -24.59
N LEU A 163 -11.48 11.19 -24.08
CA LEU A 163 -12.91 11.01 -23.78
C LEU A 163 -13.73 10.80 -25.06
N LEU A 164 -13.41 11.51 -26.13
CA LEU A 164 -14.07 11.35 -27.42
C LEU A 164 -13.77 9.97 -28.04
N PHE A 165 -12.53 9.46 -27.93
CA PHE A 165 -12.17 8.11 -28.38
C PHE A 165 -12.89 7.01 -27.57
N VAL A 166 -13.00 7.15 -26.27
CA VAL A 166 -13.72 6.18 -25.42
C VAL A 166 -15.23 6.24 -25.73
N LEU A 167 -15.80 7.42 -25.93
CA LEU A 167 -17.20 7.57 -26.32
C LEU A 167 -17.49 7.00 -27.72
N ILE A 168 -16.60 7.20 -28.69
CA ILE A 168 -16.73 6.62 -30.02
C ILE A 168 -16.62 5.10 -29.98
N ALA A 169 -15.70 4.53 -29.17
CA ALA A 169 -15.56 3.10 -29.00
C ALA A 169 -16.77 2.45 -28.31
N VAL A 170 -17.43 3.15 -27.39
CA VAL A 170 -18.67 2.68 -26.74
C VAL A 170 -19.88 2.80 -27.66
N PHE A 171 -19.94 3.85 -28.51
CA PHE A 171 -21.04 4.02 -29.46
C PHE A 171 -20.97 3.01 -30.62
N HIS A 172 -19.77 2.63 -31.09
CA HIS A 172 -19.63 1.62 -32.14
C HIS A 172 -19.94 0.18 -31.70
N LYS A 173 -19.94 -0.10 -30.41
CA LYS A 173 -20.32 -1.43 -29.89
C LYS A 173 -21.81 -1.69 -29.90
N ASN A 174 -22.65 -0.67 -30.07
CA ASN A 174 -24.12 -0.78 -29.97
C ASN A 174 -24.87 -0.60 -31.29
N THR A 175 -24.19 -0.55 -32.45
CA THR A 175 -24.86 -0.53 -33.76
C THR A 175 -24.55 -1.80 -34.55
N PRO A 176 -25.53 -2.67 -34.82
CA PRO A 176 -25.32 -3.81 -35.72
C PRO A 176 -25.36 -3.35 -37.18
N ASN A 177 -24.36 -3.75 -37.97
CA ASN A 177 -24.31 -3.77 -39.42
C ASN A 177 -24.30 -2.42 -40.18
N THR A 178 -23.14 -1.80 -40.27
CA THR A 178 -22.74 -1.12 -41.53
C THR A 178 -21.25 -1.33 -41.69
N GLY A 179 -20.84 -1.94 -42.82
CA GLY A 179 -19.46 -2.31 -43.09
C GLY A 179 -18.54 -1.12 -43.29
N CYS A 180 -17.81 -0.78 -42.24
CA CYS A 180 -16.63 0.08 -42.30
C CYS A 180 -15.44 -0.70 -41.74
N PRO A 181 -14.23 -0.57 -42.29
CA PRO A 181 -13.07 -1.31 -41.86
C PRO A 181 -12.70 -0.92 -40.43
N VAL A 182 -12.69 -1.92 -39.56
CA VAL A 182 -12.35 -1.78 -38.13
C VAL A 182 -10.86 -1.48 -38.03
N LEU A 183 -10.51 -0.26 -37.65
CA LEU A 183 -9.21 0.07 -37.11
C LEU A 183 -9.12 -0.56 -35.71
N GLY A 184 -8.53 -1.75 -35.64
CA GLY A 184 -8.29 -2.44 -34.38
C GLY A 184 -7.22 -1.71 -33.58
N VAL A 185 -7.61 -0.94 -32.59
CA VAL A 185 -6.69 -0.40 -31.60
C VAL A 185 -6.59 -1.42 -30.46
N HIS A 186 -5.53 -2.21 -30.47
CA HIS A 186 -5.18 -3.10 -29.37
C HIS A 186 -4.43 -2.29 -28.32
N ILE A 187 -5.07 -1.97 -27.21
CA ILE A 187 -4.40 -1.37 -26.06
C ILE A 187 -3.86 -2.53 -25.19
N SER A 188 -2.59 -2.87 -25.38
CA SER A 188 -1.89 -3.77 -24.49
C SER A 188 -1.43 -2.97 -23.28
N PHE A 189 -2.00 -3.28 -22.10
CA PHE A 189 -1.45 -2.81 -20.83
C PHE A 189 -0.13 -3.55 -20.59
N CYS A 190 0.97 -2.86 -20.80
CA CYS A 190 2.29 -3.39 -20.52
C CYS A 190 2.60 -3.26 -19.03
N ASP A 191 3.01 -4.38 -18.47
CA ASP A 191 3.37 -4.62 -17.08
C ASP A 191 4.58 -3.78 -16.63
N ARG A 192 4.44 -3.16 -15.49
CA ARG A 192 5.43 -2.77 -14.47
C ARG A 192 6.85 -2.40 -14.90
N LYS A 193 7.05 -1.28 -15.62
CA LYS A 193 8.27 -0.46 -15.44
C LYS A 193 7.98 1.01 -15.79
N PRO A 194 8.27 1.97 -14.90
CA PRO A 194 8.14 3.38 -15.24
C PRO A 194 9.29 3.79 -16.18
N GLY A 195 8.96 4.27 -17.37
CA GLY A 195 9.92 5.09 -18.09
C GLY A 195 10.20 4.82 -19.57
N ARG A 196 9.36 4.11 -20.34
CA ARG A 196 9.47 4.17 -21.81
C ARG A 196 8.11 4.09 -22.48
N PHE A 197 7.63 5.20 -23.00
CA PHE A 197 6.58 5.22 -23.98
C PHE A 197 7.22 5.10 -25.36
N PHE A 198 6.89 4.04 -26.10
CA PHE A 198 7.15 3.98 -27.53
C PHE A 198 5.83 4.28 -28.27
N ALA A 199 5.80 5.40 -28.97
CA ALA A 199 4.76 5.64 -29.95
C ALA A 199 5.16 4.86 -31.23
N LEU A 200 4.41 3.81 -31.54
CA LEU A 200 4.57 3.09 -32.81
C LEU A 200 3.87 3.89 -33.90
N THR A 201 4.60 4.28 -34.92
CA THR A 201 4.05 4.88 -36.13
C THR A 201 3.42 3.81 -37.02
N GLU A 202 2.45 4.21 -37.86
CA GLU A 202 1.64 3.35 -38.75
C GLU A 202 2.45 2.34 -39.62
N GLY A 203 3.73 2.60 -39.86
CA GLY A 203 4.60 1.74 -40.64
C GLY A 203 5.17 0.51 -39.90
N GLN A 204 5.10 0.45 -38.56
CA GLN A 204 5.66 -0.65 -37.77
C GLN A 204 4.66 -1.77 -37.43
N MET A 205 3.37 -1.55 -37.72
CA MET A 205 2.32 -2.54 -37.44
C MET A 205 2.21 -3.67 -38.47
N LYS A 206 2.89 -3.57 -39.62
CA LYS A 206 2.79 -4.58 -40.69
C LYS A 206 3.71 -5.79 -40.52
N ASN A 207 4.61 -5.80 -39.54
CA ASN A 207 5.59 -6.88 -39.36
C ASN A 207 5.46 -7.65 -38.02
N ALA A 208 4.32 -7.53 -37.34
CA ALA A 208 4.04 -8.30 -36.14
C ALA A 208 2.74 -9.09 -36.34
N VAL A 209 2.86 -10.16 -37.15
CA VAL A 209 1.91 -11.29 -37.23
C VAL A 209 2.70 -12.57 -36.97
#